data_8107eedb85b6d16fce898946405b82b3
#
_entry.id   8107eedb85b6d16fce898946405b82b3
#
_cell.length_a   1.000
_cell.length_b   1.000
_cell.length_c   1.000
_cell.angle_alpha   90.00
_cell.angle_beta   90.00
_cell.angle_gamma   90.00
#
_symmetry.space_group_name_H-M   'P 1'
#
loop_
_entity.id
_entity.type
_entity.pdbx_description
1 polymer ?
#
loop_
_entity_poly.entity_id
_entity_poly.type
_entity_poly.pdbx_seq_one_letter_code
_entity_poly.pdbx_strand_id
1 'polypeptide(L)'
;MNNKTCRKYLISGKVQGVWYRVSTKKEAEARGITGWARNLEDGRVEVFAYGYTDDLISLHHWLLKGPELAQVDLCLVEEASYHPHEGFTVR
;
A
#
# COMPACT_ATOMS: atom_id res chain seq x y z
N MET A 1 -14.95 1.33 -16.68
CA MET A 1 -13.74 0.86 -17.36
C MET A 1 -12.52 1.06 -16.47
N ASN A 2 -11.66 0.06 -16.38
CA ASN A 2 -10.49 0.11 -15.52
C ASN A 2 -9.32 0.79 -16.21
N ASN A 3 -8.85 1.86 -15.62
CA ASN A 3 -7.63 2.52 -16.04
C ASN A 3 -6.57 2.29 -14.97
N LYS A 4 -5.31 2.20 -15.39
CA LYS A 4 -4.21 2.12 -14.45
C LYS A 4 -3.84 3.51 -13.97
N THR A 5 -3.54 3.63 -12.68
CA THR A 5 -3.14 4.88 -12.07
C THR A 5 -2.16 4.61 -10.93
N CYS A 6 -1.54 5.66 -10.43
CA CYS A 6 -0.63 5.58 -9.29
C CYS A 6 -1.24 6.27 -8.09
N ARG A 7 -1.12 5.65 -6.94
CA ARG A 7 -1.56 6.24 -5.68
C ARG A 7 -0.51 6.02 -4.60
N LYS A 8 -0.42 6.98 -3.71
CA LYS A 8 0.41 6.86 -2.54
C LYS A 8 -0.48 6.85 -1.30
N TYR A 9 -0.22 5.89 -0.42
CA TYR A 9 -0.96 5.75 0.84
C TYR A 9 0.01 5.99 1.98
N LEU A 10 -0.42 6.77 2.97
CA LEU A 10 0.35 7.01 4.19
C LEU A 10 -0.48 6.47 5.34
N ILE A 11 0.01 5.42 5.96
CA ILE A 11 -0.72 4.67 6.97
C ILE A 11 -0.11 4.93 8.35
N SER A 12 -0.96 5.40 9.28
CA SER A 12 -0.58 5.70 10.66
C SER A 12 -1.22 4.71 11.61
N GLY A 13 -0.60 4.51 12.77
CA GLY A 13 -1.07 3.63 13.80
C GLY A 13 -0.01 2.62 14.19
N LYS A 14 -0.42 1.48 14.69
CA LYS A 14 0.50 0.38 14.98
C LYS A 14 0.69 -0.41 13.70
N VAL A 15 1.63 0.03 12.87
CA VAL A 15 1.82 -0.52 11.53
C VAL A 15 3.27 -0.93 11.25
N GLN A 16 4.21 -0.56 12.10
CA GLN A 16 5.59 -1.03 11.99
C GLN A 16 5.83 -2.17 12.98
N GLY A 17 6.61 -3.17 12.57
CA GLY A 17 6.92 -4.31 13.43
C GLY A 17 5.78 -5.31 13.57
N VAL A 18 4.77 -5.25 12.69
CA VAL A 18 3.58 -6.11 12.74
C VAL A 18 3.31 -6.80 11.41
N TRP A 19 4.34 -6.95 10.58
CA TRP A 19 4.26 -7.61 9.26
C TRP A 19 3.45 -6.85 8.22
N TYR A 20 3.22 -5.56 8.45
CA TYR A 20 2.35 -4.76 7.57
C TYR A 20 2.88 -4.70 6.13
N ARG A 21 4.17 -4.40 5.95
CA ARG A 21 4.77 -4.26 4.62
C ARG A 21 4.78 -5.56 3.85
N VAL A 22 5.16 -6.67 4.48
CA VAL A 22 5.18 -7.99 3.83
C VAL A 22 3.78 -8.42 3.45
N SER A 23 2.81 -8.19 4.33
CA SER A 23 1.41 -8.51 4.05
C SER A 23 0.86 -7.66 2.91
N THR A 24 1.24 -6.36 2.88
CA THR A 24 0.86 -5.47 1.79
C THR A 24 1.38 -5.99 0.45
N LYS A 25 2.63 -6.46 0.43
CA LYS A 25 3.21 -7.04 -0.78
C LYS A 25 2.37 -8.20 -1.29
N LYS A 26 1.98 -9.11 -0.41
CA LYS A 26 1.14 -10.25 -0.80
C LYS A 26 -0.19 -9.81 -1.39
N GLU A 27 -0.82 -8.83 -0.76
CA GLU A 27 -2.11 -8.32 -1.23
C GLU A 27 -1.97 -7.59 -2.56
N ALA A 28 -0.89 -6.84 -2.74
CA ALA A 28 -0.62 -6.14 -3.99
C ALA A 28 -0.35 -7.14 -5.13
N GLU A 29 0.48 -8.13 -4.87
CA GLU A 29 0.80 -9.15 -5.87
C GLU A 29 -0.42 -9.94 -6.31
N ALA A 30 -1.30 -10.25 -5.37
CA ALA A 30 -2.54 -10.96 -5.68
C ALA A 30 -3.45 -10.15 -6.63
N ARG A 31 -3.26 -8.84 -6.69
CA ARG A 31 -4.05 -7.93 -7.51
C ARG A 31 -3.29 -7.41 -8.74
N GLY A 32 -2.08 -7.90 -8.97
CA GLY A 32 -1.26 -7.42 -10.09
C GLY A 32 -0.78 -5.98 -9.93
N ILE A 33 -0.72 -5.49 -8.70
CA ILE A 33 -0.26 -4.13 -8.40
C ILE A 33 1.24 -4.12 -8.22
N THR A 34 1.91 -3.11 -8.79
CA THR A 34 3.35 -2.92 -8.62
C THR A 34 3.61 -1.70 -7.75
N GLY A 35 4.81 -1.61 -7.18
CA GLY A 35 5.20 -0.50 -6.33
C GLY A 35 6.04 -0.94 -5.15
N TRP A 36 5.88 -0.28 -4.03
CA TRP A 36 6.66 -0.60 -2.83
C TRP A 36 5.91 -0.22 -1.55
N ALA A 37 6.40 -0.80 -0.45
CA ALA A 37 5.99 -0.40 0.89
C ALA A 37 7.25 -0.17 1.72
N ARG A 38 7.31 0.92 2.46
CA ARG A 38 8.45 1.25 3.31
C ARG A 38 8.00 1.88 4.62
N ASN A 39 8.80 1.66 5.66
CA ASN A 39 8.62 2.37 6.93
C ASN A 39 9.18 3.78 6.81
N LEU A 40 8.46 4.74 7.36
CA LEU A 40 8.95 6.11 7.50
C LEU A 40 9.49 6.31 8.90
N GLU A 41 10.36 7.33 9.07
CA GLU A 41 10.97 7.60 10.37
C GLU A 41 9.96 7.97 11.45
N ASP A 42 8.83 8.55 11.04
CA ASP A 42 7.80 8.99 11.97
C ASP A 42 6.84 7.88 12.42
N GLY A 43 7.12 6.64 12.06
CA GLY A 43 6.31 5.49 12.48
C GLY A 43 5.25 5.07 11.47
N ARG A 44 5.03 5.84 10.42
CA ARG A 44 4.06 5.49 9.39
C ARG A 44 4.64 4.50 8.38
N VAL A 45 3.76 3.87 7.62
CA VAL A 45 4.12 3.08 6.45
C VAL A 45 3.66 3.84 5.21
N GLU A 46 4.55 3.95 4.23
CA GLU A 46 4.22 4.52 2.92
C GLU A 46 4.07 3.39 1.93
N VAL A 47 2.98 3.40 1.18
CA VAL A 47 2.74 2.46 0.09
C VAL A 47 2.58 3.25 -1.20
N PHE A 48 3.42 2.95 -2.17
CA PHE A 48 3.24 3.45 -3.54
C PHE A 48 2.71 2.30 -4.37
N ALA A 49 1.63 2.53 -5.10
CA ALA A 49 0.96 1.47 -5.82
C ALA A 49 0.54 1.93 -7.20
N TYR A 50 0.83 1.10 -8.19
CA TYR A 50 0.41 1.29 -9.58
C TYR A 50 -0.38 0.08 -10.03
N GLY A 51 -1.55 0.32 -10.57
CA GLY A 51 -2.41 -0.76 -11.04
C GLY A 51 -3.74 -0.23 -11.53
N TYR A 52 -4.64 -1.14 -11.84
CA TYR A 52 -6.00 -0.75 -12.23
C TYR A 52 -6.72 -0.13 -11.04
N THR A 53 -7.55 0.87 -11.34
CA THR A 53 -8.26 1.63 -10.30
C THR A 53 -9.05 0.72 -9.36
N ASP A 54 -9.77 -0.28 -9.90
CA ASP A 54 -10.54 -1.18 -9.05
C ASP A 54 -9.67 -2.00 -8.13
N ASP A 55 -8.50 -2.43 -8.61
CA ASP A 55 -7.55 -3.17 -7.78
C ASP A 55 -6.97 -2.29 -6.67
N LEU A 56 -6.70 -1.02 -6.99
CA LEU A 56 -6.21 -0.09 -5.98
C LEU A 56 -7.26 0.20 -4.91
N ILE A 57 -8.53 0.27 -5.29
CA ILE A 57 -9.63 0.44 -4.33
C ILE A 57 -9.70 -0.78 -3.40
N SER A 58 -9.58 -1.97 -3.97
CA SER A 58 -9.56 -3.21 -3.18
C SER A 58 -8.38 -3.25 -2.22
N LEU A 59 -7.19 -2.86 -2.69
CA LEU A 59 -6.01 -2.78 -1.84
C LEU A 59 -6.22 -1.76 -0.72
N HIS A 60 -6.80 -0.61 -1.05
CA HIS A 60 -7.08 0.43 -0.05
C HIS A 60 -7.95 -0.11 1.09
N HIS A 61 -9.01 -0.85 0.76
CA HIS A 61 -9.85 -1.44 1.79
C HIS A 61 -9.07 -2.37 2.70
N TRP A 62 -8.16 -3.17 2.13
CA TRP A 62 -7.31 -4.03 2.94
C TRP A 62 -6.34 -3.22 3.81
N LEU A 63 -5.76 -2.14 3.25
CA LEU A 63 -4.81 -1.30 3.99
C LEU A 63 -5.44 -0.67 5.23
N LEU A 64 -6.75 -0.37 5.17
CA LEU A 64 -7.47 0.20 6.32
C LEU A 64 -7.53 -0.77 7.49
N LYS A 65 -7.44 -2.05 7.23
CA LYS A 65 -7.46 -3.10 8.26
C LYS A 65 -6.05 -3.59 8.57
N GLY A 66 -5.28 -3.92 7.54
CA GLY A 66 -3.97 -4.49 7.69
C GLY A 66 -3.98 -5.93 8.19
N PRO A 67 -2.80 -6.48 8.50
CA PRO A 67 -2.70 -7.82 9.08
C PRO A 67 -3.18 -7.83 10.54
N GLU A 68 -3.32 -9.04 11.09
CA GLU A 68 -3.96 -9.26 12.39
C GLU A 68 -3.41 -8.41 13.52
N LEU A 69 -2.09 -8.23 13.58
CA LEU A 69 -1.46 -7.50 14.67
C LEU A 69 -1.41 -5.99 14.46
N ALA A 70 -1.82 -5.52 13.30
CA ALA A 70 -1.80 -4.10 12.99
C ALA A 70 -3.03 -3.39 13.56
N GLN A 71 -2.86 -2.12 13.84
CA GLN A 71 -3.95 -1.26 14.24
C GLN A 71 -3.82 0.04 13.47
N VAL A 72 -4.70 0.22 12.49
CA VAL A 72 -4.65 1.38 11.59
C VAL A 72 -5.52 2.49 12.14
N ASP A 73 -4.89 3.64 12.39
CA ASP A 73 -5.62 4.83 12.87
C ASP A 73 -6.05 5.71 11.71
N LEU A 74 -5.21 5.82 10.68
CA LEU A 74 -5.46 6.73 9.56
C LEU A 74 -4.75 6.22 8.32
N CYS A 75 -5.40 6.32 7.18
CA CYS A 75 -4.80 6.04 5.88
C CYS A 75 -5.09 7.21 4.96
N LEU A 76 -4.08 8.02 4.70
CA LEU A 76 -4.20 9.13 3.75
C LEU A 76 -3.88 8.62 2.36
N VAL A 77 -4.66 9.05 1.39
CA VAL A 77 -4.50 8.65 -0.01
C VAL A 77 -4.28 9.89 -0.84
N GLU A 78 -3.29 9.84 -1.72
CA GLU A 78 -3.11 10.91 -2.69
C GLU A 78 -2.73 10.35 -4.04
N GLU A 79 -3.11 11.07 -5.09
CA GLU A 79 -2.68 10.74 -6.44
C GLU A 79 -1.18 10.93 -6.54
N ALA A 80 -0.54 10.07 -7.33
CA ALA A 80 0.90 10.15 -7.51
C ALA A 80 1.23 10.08 -9.00
N SER A 81 2.36 10.66 -9.37
CA SER A 81 2.86 10.57 -10.73
C SER A 81 3.33 9.15 -11.02
N TYR A 82 3.16 8.71 -12.27
CA TYR A 82 3.63 7.39 -12.67
C TYR A 82 5.13 7.28 -12.42
N HIS A 83 5.51 6.22 -11.78
CA HIS A 83 6.91 5.90 -11.49
C HIS A 83 7.11 4.43 -11.82
N PRO A 84 7.87 4.12 -12.89
CA PRO A 84 8.06 2.73 -13.29
C PRO A 84 8.67 1.91 -12.17
N HIS A 85 8.07 0.77 -11.88
CA HIS A 85 8.57 -0.12 -10.85
C HIS A 85 8.19 -1.54 -11.21
N GLU A 86 9.16 -2.44 -11.17
CA GLU A 86 8.96 -3.82 -11.51
C GLU A 86 8.60 -4.63 -10.26
N GLY A 87 7.42 -5.23 -10.27
CA GLY A 87 6.93 -5.99 -9.14
C GLY A 87 6.56 -5.12 -7.95
N PHE A 88 6.41 -5.76 -6.79
CA PHE A 88 6.14 -5.07 -5.54
C PHE A 88 7.24 -5.39 -4.55
N THR A 89 7.89 -4.35 -4.02
CA THR A 89 9.04 -4.52 -3.15
C THR A 89 8.78 -4.00 -1.74
N VAL A 90 9.42 -4.62 -0.78
CA VAL A 90 9.41 -4.18 0.62
C VAL A 90 10.75 -3.49 0.88
N ARG A 91 10.69 -2.25 1.35
CA ARG A 91 11.89 -1.45 1.61
C ARG A 91 12.06 -1.19 3.10
#